data_f660075407ce2c22bfcc1f8b291e0140
#
_entry.id   f660075407ce2c22bfcc1f8b291e0140
#
_cell.length_a   1.000
_cell.length_b   1.000
_cell.length_c   1.000
_cell.angle_alpha   90.00
_cell.angle_beta   90.00
_cell.angle_gamma   90.00
#
_symmetry.space_group_name_H-M   'P 1'
#
loop_
_entity.id
_entity.type
_entity.pdbx_description
1 polymer ?
#
loop_
_entity_poly.entity_id
_entity_poly.type
_entity_poly.pdbx_seq_one_letter_code
_entity_poly.pdbx_strand_id
1 'polypeptide(L)'
;MTLYKTPISALVLIHTVDLHVLIMERADKVGFWQSVTGSVEGDETPIQTAIREVHEETGLVANQYNLQDWHASNTYEIYPHWRHRYAPGVTQNTEHLFGLELPSPIAIKLAPNEHVRCEWVDWRVAATRVFSWTNIDALKKLGEIHQLKL
;
A
#
# COMPACT_ATOMS: atom_id res chain seq x y z
N MET A 1 15.48 15.87 -18.68
CA MET A 1 16.01 14.86 -17.74
C MET A 1 14.92 13.84 -17.44
N THR A 2 15.23 12.58 -17.58
CA THR A 2 14.27 11.52 -17.26
C THR A 2 14.32 11.20 -15.78
N LEU A 3 13.17 11.23 -15.12
CA LEU A 3 13.07 10.86 -13.72
C LEU A 3 12.56 9.43 -13.62
N TYR A 4 13.36 8.59 -12.98
CA TYR A 4 12.99 7.21 -12.71
C TYR A 4 12.48 7.06 -11.28
N LYS A 5 11.60 6.08 -11.09
CA LYS A 5 11.17 5.68 -9.75
C LYS A 5 12.34 5.07 -8.98
N THR A 6 12.42 5.37 -7.70
CA THR A 6 13.35 4.68 -6.79
C THR A 6 12.80 3.29 -6.50
N PRO A 7 13.62 2.22 -6.58
CA PRO A 7 13.15 0.85 -6.32
C PRO A 7 13.07 0.53 -4.82
N ILE A 8 12.57 1.47 -4.05
CA ILE A 8 12.25 1.36 -2.64
C ILE A 8 10.88 2.00 -2.48
N SER A 9 9.96 1.31 -1.83
CA SER A 9 8.59 1.78 -1.70
C SER A 9 8.01 1.47 -0.33
N ALA A 10 6.85 2.05 -0.06
CA ALA A 10 6.05 1.75 1.11
C ALA A 10 4.72 1.14 0.68
N LEU A 11 4.25 0.16 1.43
CA LEU A 11 2.87 -0.34 1.38
C LEU A 11 2.24 -0.07 2.72
N VAL A 12 1.08 0.57 2.73
CA VAL A 12 0.35 0.88 3.96
C VAL A 12 -0.99 0.17 3.94
N LEU A 13 -1.19 -0.76 4.87
CA LEU A 13 -2.50 -1.34 5.13
C LEU A 13 -3.28 -0.39 6.02
N ILE A 14 -4.35 0.18 5.49
CA ILE A 14 -5.26 1.01 6.27
C ILE A 14 -6.38 0.10 6.75
N HIS A 15 -6.55 0.00 8.06
CA HIS A 15 -7.51 -0.94 8.63
C HIS A 15 -8.17 -0.34 9.88
N THR A 16 -9.33 -0.87 10.21
CA THR A 16 -10.03 -0.52 11.44
C THR A 16 -9.61 -1.42 12.59
N VAL A 17 -10.05 -1.10 13.80
CA VAL A 17 -9.80 -1.89 15.00
C VAL A 17 -10.32 -3.33 14.83
N ASP A 18 -11.45 -3.50 14.14
CA ASP A 18 -12.07 -4.80 13.90
C ASP A 18 -11.65 -5.42 12.56
N LEU A 19 -10.54 -4.96 12.00
CA LEU A 19 -9.86 -5.52 10.83
C LEU A 19 -10.68 -5.49 9.53
N HIS A 20 -11.44 -4.42 9.32
CA HIS A 20 -11.89 -4.03 8.00
C HIS A 20 -10.74 -3.28 7.33
N VAL A 21 -10.42 -3.63 6.11
CA VAL A 21 -9.28 -3.10 5.38
C VAL A 21 -9.75 -2.32 4.17
N LEU A 22 -9.12 -1.17 3.95
CA LEU A 22 -9.35 -0.37 2.75
C LEU A 22 -8.60 -0.98 1.57
N ILE A 23 -9.35 -1.30 0.51
CA ILE A 23 -8.75 -1.68 -0.78
C ILE A 23 -9.22 -0.72 -1.86
N MET A 24 -8.36 -0.48 -2.86
CA MET A 24 -8.60 0.50 -3.92
C MET A 24 -8.30 -0.13 -5.27
N GLU A 25 -9.17 0.13 -6.25
CA GLU A 25 -8.98 -0.36 -7.62
C GLU A 25 -8.15 0.64 -8.42
N ARG A 26 -7.10 0.15 -9.10
CA ARG A 26 -6.22 0.97 -9.90
C ARG A 26 -6.94 1.55 -11.12
N ALA A 27 -6.67 2.83 -11.39
CA ALA A 27 -7.20 3.50 -12.57
C ALA A 27 -6.58 2.97 -13.87
N ASP A 28 -5.31 2.53 -13.83
CA ASP A 28 -4.59 2.07 -15.01
C ASP A 28 -4.82 0.58 -15.33
N LYS A 29 -5.44 -0.17 -14.42
CA LYS A 29 -5.66 -1.60 -14.63
C LYS A 29 -6.91 -2.07 -13.90
N VAL A 30 -8.00 -2.25 -14.65
CA VAL A 30 -9.28 -2.71 -14.13
C VAL A 30 -9.12 -4.06 -13.43
N GLY A 31 -9.72 -4.20 -12.26
CA GLY A 31 -9.69 -5.43 -11.48
C GLY A 31 -8.45 -5.58 -10.60
N PHE A 32 -7.48 -4.68 -10.69
CA PHE A 32 -6.31 -4.70 -9.82
C PHE A 32 -6.56 -3.86 -8.58
N TRP A 33 -6.88 -4.55 -7.49
CA TRP A 33 -7.12 -3.97 -6.18
C TRP A 33 -5.86 -4.02 -5.33
N GLN A 34 -5.64 -3.00 -4.51
CA GLN A 34 -4.44 -2.88 -3.68
C GLN A 34 -4.65 -1.97 -2.49
N SER A 35 -3.72 -2.05 -1.53
CA SER A 35 -3.58 -1.07 -0.46
C SER A 35 -2.83 0.15 -0.97
N VAL A 36 -2.58 1.14 -0.11
CA VAL A 36 -1.76 2.31 -0.46
C VAL A 36 -0.33 1.85 -0.76
N THR A 37 0.21 2.25 -1.90
CA THR A 37 1.61 2.00 -2.24
C THR A 37 2.22 3.21 -2.93
N GLY A 38 3.53 3.39 -2.77
CA GLY A 38 4.25 4.41 -3.51
C GLY A 38 5.74 4.34 -3.28
N SER A 39 6.48 4.86 -4.26
CA SER A 39 7.95 4.86 -4.22
C SER A 39 8.48 6.02 -3.40
N VAL A 40 9.61 5.77 -2.74
CA VAL A 40 10.39 6.82 -2.07
C VAL A 40 10.77 7.89 -3.09
N GLU A 41 10.61 9.14 -2.72
CA GLU A 41 11.02 10.29 -3.52
C GLU A 41 12.14 11.04 -2.81
N GLY A 42 13.21 11.38 -3.57
CA GLY A 42 14.32 12.13 -3.04
C GLY A 42 14.93 11.48 -1.78
N ASP A 43 15.02 12.26 -0.72
CA ASP A 43 15.62 11.84 0.54
C ASP A 43 14.59 11.31 1.56
N GLU A 44 13.37 11.02 1.13
CA GLU A 44 12.37 10.47 2.04
C GLU A 44 12.84 9.18 2.67
N THR A 45 12.52 9.03 3.95
CA THR A 45 12.56 7.71 4.58
C THR A 45 11.29 6.94 4.19
N PRO A 46 11.26 5.61 4.29
CA PRO A 46 10.04 4.84 3.99
C PRO A 46 8.80 5.31 4.76
N ILE A 47 8.94 5.69 6.04
CA ILE A 47 7.78 6.18 6.80
C ILE A 47 7.28 7.53 6.29
N GLN A 48 8.18 8.41 5.85
CA GLN A 48 7.79 9.68 5.24
C GLN A 48 7.04 9.43 3.93
N THR A 49 7.48 8.45 3.14
CA THR A 49 6.79 8.01 1.94
C THR A 49 5.40 7.48 2.28
N ALA A 50 5.28 6.66 3.32
CA ALA A 50 4.00 6.13 3.79
C ALA A 50 3.03 7.27 4.13
N ILE A 51 3.46 8.27 4.89
CA ILE A 51 2.65 9.42 5.28
C ILE A 51 2.18 10.20 4.04
N ARG A 52 3.09 10.48 3.12
CA ARG A 52 2.78 11.22 1.89
C ARG A 52 1.79 10.46 1.01
N GLU A 53 2.05 9.19 0.76
CA GLU A 53 1.20 8.38 -0.12
C GLU A 53 -0.19 8.16 0.46
N VAL A 54 -0.31 7.96 1.76
CA VAL A 54 -1.62 7.88 2.42
C VAL A 54 -2.42 9.16 2.14
N HIS A 55 -1.79 10.31 2.30
CA HIS A 55 -2.47 11.59 2.05
C HIS A 55 -2.85 11.76 0.58
N GLU A 56 -1.94 11.47 -0.33
CA GLU A 56 -2.19 11.62 -1.77
C GLU A 56 -3.30 10.69 -2.26
N GLU A 57 -3.31 9.44 -1.79
CA GLU A 57 -4.25 8.43 -2.30
C GLU A 57 -5.59 8.42 -1.59
N THR A 58 -5.68 8.90 -0.35
CA THR A 58 -6.89 8.76 0.47
C THR A 58 -7.39 10.05 1.10
N GLY A 59 -6.56 11.10 1.11
CA GLY A 59 -6.86 12.33 1.83
C GLY A 59 -6.64 12.26 3.34
N LEU A 60 -6.29 11.10 3.88
CA LEU A 60 -6.08 10.93 5.32
C LEU A 60 -4.74 11.52 5.76
N VAL A 61 -4.72 12.12 6.95
CA VAL A 61 -3.49 12.60 7.60
C VAL A 61 -3.06 11.52 8.58
N ALA A 62 -2.07 10.71 8.20
CA ALA A 62 -1.68 9.52 8.93
C ALA A 62 -1.30 9.81 10.39
N ASN A 63 -0.69 10.98 10.65
CA ASN A 63 -0.28 11.36 12.01
C ASN A 63 -1.45 11.63 12.96
N GLN A 64 -2.67 11.73 12.46
CA GLN A 64 -3.86 11.87 13.28
C GLN A 64 -4.42 10.52 13.74
N TYR A 65 -3.82 9.42 13.31
CA TYR A 65 -4.22 8.06 13.61
C TYR A 65 -3.01 7.25 14.09
N ASN A 66 -3.18 5.95 14.24
CA ASN A 66 -2.10 5.08 14.72
C ASN A 66 -1.35 4.47 13.52
N LEU A 67 -0.32 5.18 13.06
CA LEU A 67 0.59 4.67 12.02
C LEU A 67 1.72 3.90 12.67
N GLN A 68 1.89 2.64 12.26
CA GLN A 68 2.94 1.78 12.79
C GLN A 68 3.84 1.27 11.67
N ASP A 69 5.15 1.38 11.90
CA ASP A 69 6.16 0.73 11.08
C ASP A 69 6.27 -0.72 11.56
N TRP A 70 5.99 -1.67 10.70
CA TRP A 70 6.06 -3.09 11.08
C TRP A 70 7.48 -3.64 11.04
N HIS A 71 8.46 -2.83 10.62
CA HIS A 71 9.87 -3.24 10.50
C HIS A 71 10.02 -4.52 9.68
N ALA A 72 9.23 -4.62 8.63
CA ALA A 72 9.22 -5.74 7.70
C ALA A 72 9.21 -5.21 6.28
N SER A 73 9.80 -5.97 5.38
CA SER A 73 9.83 -5.61 3.96
C SER A 73 9.81 -6.86 3.10
N ASN A 74 9.39 -6.68 1.85
CA ASN A 74 9.46 -7.71 0.82
C ASN A 74 10.22 -7.16 -0.38
N THR A 75 11.04 -7.99 -1.01
CA THR A 75 11.65 -7.67 -2.30
C THR A 75 10.98 -8.52 -3.35
N TYR A 76 10.52 -7.88 -4.43
CA TYR A 76 9.81 -8.58 -5.49
C TYR A 76 10.28 -8.13 -6.87
N GLU A 77 10.06 -9.02 -7.86
CA GLU A 77 10.30 -8.70 -9.26
C GLU A 77 9.23 -7.72 -9.74
N ILE A 78 9.71 -6.64 -10.35
CA ILE A 78 8.81 -5.65 -10.95
C ILE A 78 8.18 -6.29 -12.20
N TYR A 79 6.85 -6.17 -12.34
CA TYR A 79 6.17 -6.66 -13.54
C TYR A 79 6.80 -6.06 -14.80
N PRO A 80 7.05 -6.86 -15.85
CA PRO A 80 7.72 -6.38 -17.07
C PRO A 80 7.09 -5.12 -17.65
N HIS A 81 5.76 -5.01 -17.62
CA HIS A 81 5.06 -3.86 -18.18
C HIS A 81 5.22 -2.56 -17.38
N TRP A 82 5.82 -2.63 -16.17
CA TRP A 82 6.10 -1.45 -15.34
C TRP A 82 7.60 -1.14 -15.22
N ARG A 83 8.49 -1.99 -15.75
CA ARG A 83 9.94 -1.79 -15.62
C ARG A 83 10.44 -0.52 -16.28
N HIS A 84 9.73 -0.02 -17.29
CA HIS A 84 10.10 1.22 -17.96
C HIS A 84 10.07 2.45 -17.04
N ARG A 85 9.41 2.35 -15.90
CA ARG A 85 9.35 3.43 -14.90
C ARG A 85 10.62 3.56 -14.09
N TYR A 86 11.50 2.58 -14.16
CA TYR A 86 12.74 2.49 -13.39
C TYR A 86 13.95 2.64 -14.30
N ALA A 87 15.13 2.92 -13.68
CA ALA A 87 16.38 3.00 -14.44
C ALA A 87 16.68 1.67 -15.13
N PRO A 88 17.37 1.71 -16.29
CA PRO A 88 17.77 0.48 -16.98
C PRO A 88 18.53 -0.46 -16.04
N GLY A 89 18.20 -1.75 -16.10
CA GLY A 89 18.81 -2.77 -15.25
C GLY A 89 18.12 -2.99 -13.89
N VAL A 90 17.19 -2.11 -13.50
CA VAL A 90 16.41 -2.29 -12.28
C VAL A 90 15.28 -3.28 -12.55
N THR A 91 15.28 -4.40 -11.82
CA THR A 91 14.27 -5.46 -11.99
C THR A 91 13.52 -5.77 -10.70
N GLN A 92 14.03 -5.29 -9.54
CA GLN A 92 13.45 -5.61 -8.22
C GLN A 92 13.16 -4.33 -7.44
N ASN A 93 12.10 -4.39 -6.64
CA ASN A 93 11.72 -3.32 -5.71
C ASN A 93 11.65 -3.88 -4.30
N THR A 94 12.13 -3.11 -3.32
CA THR A 94 11.99 -3.43 -1.89
C THR A 94 10.87 -2.60 -1.32
N GLU A 95 9.85 -3.28 -0.81
CA GLU A 95 8.64 -2.65 -0.29
C GLU A 95 8.58 -2.78 1.23
N HIS A 96 8.58 -1.65 1.93
CA HIS A 96 8.47 -1.59 3.38
C HIS A 96 7.01 -1.57 3.81
N LEU A 97 6.68 -2.29 4.88
CA LEU A 97 5.30 -2.52 5.31
C LEU A 97 4.93 -1.69 6.53
N PHE A 98 3.76 -1.07 6.45
CA PHE A 98 3.19 -0.22 7.50
C PHE A 98 1.73 -0.56 7.71
N GLY A 99 1.24 -0.31 8.92
CA GLY A 99 -0.18 -0.37 9.23
C GLY A 99 -0.69 0.98 9.71
N LEU A 100 -1.84 1.40 9.23
CA LEU A 100 -2.53 2.59 9.71
C LEU A 100 -3.87 2.17 10.29
N GLU A 101 -3.98 2.20 11.61
CA GLU A 101 -5.21 1.82 12.30
C GLU A 101 -6.11 3.02 12.51
N LEU A 102 -7.37 2.89 12.08
CA LEU A 102 -8.43 3.86 12.27
C LEU A 102 -9.47 3.28 13.23
N PRO A 103 -10.20 4.13 13.99
CA PRO A 103 -11.23 3.64 14.91
C PRO A 103 -12.43 3.02 14.17
N SER A 104 -12.72 3.47 12.95
CA SER A 104 -13.86 3.00 12.16
C SER A 104 -13.62 3.32 10.69
N PRO A 105 -14.39 2.72 9.75
CA PRO A 105 -14.32 3.12 8.35
C PRO A 105 -14.63 4.61 8.21
N ILE A 106 -13.80 5.30 7.45
CA ILE A 106 -13.90 6.74 7.22
C ILE A 106 -14.07 6.97 5.72
N ALA A 107 -14.79 8.02 5.34
CA ALA A 107 -14.93 8.40 3.95
C ALA A 107 -13.57 8.75 3.36
N ILE A 108 -13.29 8.21 2.19
CA ILE A 108 -11.99 8.33 1.51
C ILE A 108 -12.15 9.27 0.32
N LYS A 109 -11.17 10.15 0.15
CA LYS A 109 -11.09 11.02 -1.02
C LYS A 109 -10.01 10.46 -1.95
N LEU A 110 -10.43 9.69 -2.94
CA LEU A 110 -9.52 9.06 -3.90
C LEU A 110 -8.82 10.09 -4.79
N ALA A 111 -7.57 9.77 -5.18
CA ALA A 111 -6.88 10.44 -6.27
C ALA A 111 -7.35 9.78 -7.58
N PRO A 112 -8.20 10.46 -8.40
CA PRO A 112 -8.86 9.77 -9.51
C PRO A 112 -7.92 9.30 -10.63
N ASN A 113 -6.73 9.87 -10.72
CA ASN A 113 -5.73 9.43 -11.69
C ASN A 113 -5.03 8.13 -11.26
N GLU A 114 -5.13 7.75 -10.01
CA GLU A 114 -4.48 6.57 -9.45
C GLU A 114 -5.47 5.45 -9.14
N HIS A 115 -6.63 5.80 -8.55
CA HIS A 115 -7.64 4.83 -8.15
C HIS A 115 -9.04 5.33 -8.50
N VAL A 116 -9.90 4.43 -8.95
CA VAL A 116 -11.26 4.76 -9.39
C VAL A 116 -12.33 4.37 -8.38
N ARG A 117 -12.07 3.41 -7.51
CA ARG A 117 -13.00 2.93 -6.49
C ARG A 117 -12.27 2.48 -5.25
N CYS A 118 -12.94 2.48 -4.12
CA CYS A 118 -12.44 1.91 -2.88
C CYS A 118 -13.57 1.18 -2.14
N GLU A 119 -13.18 0.21 -1.32
CA GLU A 119 -14.10 -0.53 -0.47
C GLU A 119 -13.41 -0.84 0.85
N TRP A 120 -14.22 -0.86 1.91
CA TRP A 120 -13.81 -1.38 3.21
C TRP A 120 -14.33 -2.82 3.31
N VAL A 121 -13.44 -3.79 3.43
CA VAL A 121 -13.79 -5.20 3.47
C VAL A 121 -13.08 -5.91 4.62
N ASP A 122 -13.65 -7.02 5.08
CA ASP A 122 -12.98 -7.87 6.06
C ASP A 122 -11.57 -8.25 5.55
N TRP A 123 -10.59 -8.30 6.45
CA TRP A 123 -9.20 -8.54 6.05
C TRP A 123 -8.98 -9.87 5.30
N ARG A 124 -9.79 -10.91 5.61
CA ARG A 124 -9.71 -12.17 4.89
C ARG A 124 -10.29 -12.06 3.48
N VAL A 125 -11.34 -11.26 3.32
CA VAL A 125 -11.88 -10.94 2.00
C VAL A 125 -10.88 -10.14 1.18
N ALA A 126 -10.23 -9.15 1.81
CA ALA A 126 -9.18 -8.36 1.15
C ALA A 126 -8.09 -9.26 0.58
N ALA A 127 -7.69 -10.31 1.31
CA ALA A 127 -6.64 -11.24 0.88
C ALA A 127 -7.03 -12.00 -0.40
N THR A 128 -8.31 -12.14 -0.70
CA THR A 128 -8.78 -12.79 -1.94
C THR A 128 -8.91 -11.84 -3.11
N ARG A 129 -8.80 -10.53 -2.86
CA ARG A 129 -9.10 -9.51 -3.87
C ARG A 129 -7.88 -8.71 -4.32
N VAL A 130 -6.89 -8.49 -3.45
CA VAL A 130 -5.68 -7.76 -3.81
C VAL A 130 -4.85 -8.55 -4.81
N PHE A 131 -4.21 -7.86 -5.76
CA PHE A 131 -3.60 -8.54 -6.90
C PHE A 131 -2.17 -9.02 -6.66
N SER A 132 -1.43 -8.42 -5.71
CA SER A 132 -0.02 -8.76 -5.51
C SER A 132 0.19 -9.69 -4.33
N TRP A 133 1.19 -10.58 -4.45
CA TRP A 133 1.53 -11.47 -3.35
C TRP A 133 2.07 -10.70 -2.14
N THR A 134 2.73 -9.56 -2.36
CA THR A 134 3.25 -8.74 -1.26
C THR A 134 2.12 -8.11 -0.45
N ASN A 135 1.03 -7.74 -1.13
CA ASN A 135 -0.15 -7.22 -0.44
C ASN A 135 -0.84 -8.32 0.37
N ILE A 136 -0.91 -9.55 -0.17
CA ILE A 136 -1.43 -10.71 0.58
C ILE A 136 -0.55 -10.97 1.80
N ASP A 137 0.77 -10.92 1.63
CA ASP A 137 1.71 -11.11 2.74
C ASP A 137 1.52 -10.05 3.83
N ALA A 138 1.29 -8.80 3.44
CA ALA A 138 0.99 -7.73 4.40
C ALA A 138 -0.28 -8.03 5.20
N LEU A 139 -1.32 -8.56 4.55
CA LEU A 139 -2.55 -8.97 5.23
C LEU A 139 -2.32 -10.12 6.20
N LYS A 140 -1.46 -11.08 5.84
CA LYS A 140 -1.05 -12.14 6.78
C LYS A 140 -0.36 -11.57 8.01
N LYS A 141 0.53 -10.60 7.81
CA LYS A 141 1.23 -9.94 8.92
C LYS A 141 0.26 -9.18 9.82
N LEU A 142 -0.74 -8.52 9.23
CA LEU A 142 -1.80 -7.89 10.02
C LEU A 142 -2.49 -8.91 10.92
N GLY A 143 -2.85 -10.07 10.36
CA GLY A 143 -3.44 -11.15 11.14
C GLY A 143 -2.53 -11.63 12.26
N GLU A 144 -1.24 -11.84 11.97
CA GLU A 144 -0.26 -12.30 12.95
C GLU A 144 -0.12 -11.32 14.12
N ILE A 145 -0.08 -10.01 13.84
CA ILE A 145 -0.04 -8.95 14.87
C ILE A 145 -1.23 -9.09 15.82
N HIS A 146 -2.38 -9.51 15.30
CA HIS A 146 -3.61 -9.72 16.08
C HIS A 146 -3.81 -11.18 16.47
N GLN A 147 -2.79 -12.03 16.31
CA GLN A 147 -2.80 -13.46 16.66
C GLN A 147 -3.87 -14.25 15.91
N LEU A 148 -4.09 -13.91 14.64
CA LEU A 148 -5.06 -14.54 13.76
C LEU A 148 -4.37 -15.14 12.54
N LYS A 149 -5.03 -16.10 11.88
CA LYS A 149 -4.55 -16.71 10.63
C LYS A 149 -5.54 -16.47 9.50
N LEU A 150 -4.99 -16.36 8.30
CA LEU A 150 -5.82 -16.30 7.08
C LEU A 150 -6.60 -17.59 6.85
#